data_3ea55e5dde0125dd51e6b8d65bef34dd
#
_entry.id   3ea55e5dde0125dd51e6b8d65bef34dd
#
_cell.length_a   1.000
_cell.length_b   1.000
_cell.length_c   1.000
_cell.angle_alpha   90.00
_cell.angle_beta   90.00
_cell.angle_gamma   90.00
#
_symmetry.space_group_name_H-M   'P 1'
#
loop_
_entity.id
_entity.type
_entity.pdbx_description
1 polymer ?
#
loop_
_entity_poly.entity_id
_entity_poly.type
_entity_poly.pdbx_seq_one_letter_code
_entity_poly.pdbx_strand_id
1 'polypeptide(L)'
;RPLAADGRPCSAFLTGGVGTGKTVTAKRFCADLARYCQQHNRLLDVIFVNCRIRNTEYGVILEILRYFDRGFPDRGFATDEMLDSLKKHLELNRRPAVIVLDEVDNLLRNNSRNLVYQLSRFSEDLPNPSTLSLIMISQFSVAEMLDEASMSTFKRANAVRFNRYTEDELLQIINARAAEALEPDTLLPPEAAMIAKQAAEYGDARFAIEILERAASVAETEPEGNICPDDIRTAGSSVYSDVSEAKLDDLDDNRRLALLAIARAIKD
;
A
#
# COMPACT_ATOMS: atom_id res chain seq x y z
N ARG A 1 -17.15 -11.39 -0.71
CA ARG A 1 -18.45 -12.06 -0.99
C ARG A 1 -19.68 -11.19 -0.66
N PRO A 2 -19.80 -10.48 0.52
CA PRO A 2 -21.02 -9.70 0.79
C PRO A 2 -21.28 -8.60 -0.24
N LEU A 3 -20.25 -7.84 -0.65
CA LEU A 3 -20.38 -6.78 -1.64
C LEU A 3 -20.85 -7.31 -3.00
N ALA A 4 -20.33 -8.46 -3.39
CA ALA A 4 -20.64 -9.06 -4.69
C ALA A 4 -21.98 -9.81 -4.72
N ALA A 5 -22.39 -10.41 -3.59
CA ALA A 5 -23.63 -11.19 -3.47
C ALA A 5 -24.82 -10.32 -3.05
N ASP A 6 -24.68 -9.62 -1.93
CA ASP A 6 -25.78 -8.93 -1.25
C ASP A 6 -25.71 -7.40 -1.41
N GLY A 7 -24.64 -6.90 -2.04
CA GLY A 7 -24.42 -5.47 -2.22
C GLY A 7 -24.12 -4.71 -0.91
N ARG A 8 -23.79 -5.39 0.19
CA ARG A 8 -23.53 -4.72 1.47
C ARG A 8 -22.12 -4.15 1.50
N PRO A 9 -21.95 -2.88 1.89
CA PRO A 9 -20.63 -2.29 2.04
C PRO A 9 -19.84 -3.00 3.14
N CYS A 10 -18.54 -3.15 2.92
CA CYS A 10 -17.64 -3.77 3.88
C CYS A 10 -16.32 -3.01 3.88
N SER A 11 -15.97 -2.42 5.01
CA SER A 11 -14.69 -1.76 5.18
C SER A 11 -13.64 -2.75 5.71
N ALA A 12 -12.39 -2.53 5.32
CA ALA A 12 -11.26 -3.34 5.78
C ALA A 12 -10.06 -2.46 6.11
N PHE A 13 -9.27 -2.92 7.10
CA PHE A 13 -7.97 -2.36 7.44
C PHE A 13 -6.87 -3.36 7.13
N LEU A 14 -5.87 -2.93 6.37
CA LEU A 14 -4.65 -3.68 6.12
C LEU A 14 -3.50 -2.98 6.85
N THR A 15 -2.94 -3.61 7.87
CA THR A 15 -1.85 -3.04 8.68
C THR A 15 -0.61 -3.91 8.64
N GLY A 16 0.56 -3.32 8.79
CA GLY A 16 1.83 -4.06 8.82
C GLY A 16 3.01 -3.23 8.33
N GLY A 17 4.22 -3.70 8.54
CA GLY A 17 5.45 -3.01 8.14
C GLY A 17 5.57 -2.71 6.65
N VAL A 18 6.62 -1.99 6.29
CA VAL A 18 6.99 -1.74 4.88
C VAL A 18 7.30 -3.09 4.20
N GLY A 19 7.03 -3.20 2.91
CA GLY A 19 7.38 -4.38 2.11
C GLY A 19 6.63 -5.67 2.41
N THR A 20 5.63 -5.65 3.31
CA THR A 20 4.83 -6.85 3.70
C THR A 20 3.71 -7.20 2.72
N GLY A 21 3.63 -6.57 1.55
CA GLY A 21 2.70 -6.93 0.48
C GLY A 21 1.28 -6.35 0.57
N LYS A 22 0.98 -5.43 1.51
CA LYS A 22 -0.36 -4.84 1.71
C LYS A 22 -0.99 -4.29 0.43
N THR A 23 -0.28 -3.36 -0.22
CA THR A 23 -0.76 -2.70 -1.45
C THR A 23 -0.95 -3.68 -2.60
N VAL A 24 -0.04 -4.62 -2.78
CA VAL A 24 -0.11 -5.65 -3.83
C VAL A 24 -1.32 -6.57 -3.59
N THR A 25 -1.52 -6.98 -2.34
CA THR A 25 -2.67 -7.81 -1.96
C THR A 25 -3.99 -7.06 -2.17
N ALA A 26 -4.06 -5.77 -1.80
CA ALA A 26 -5.25 -4.96 -2.04
C ALA A 26 -5.55 -4.82 -3.55
N LYS A 27 -4.53 -4.54 -4.37
CA LYS A 27 -4.66 -4.46 -5.83
C LYS A 27 -5.15 -5.78 -6.42
N ARG A 28 -4.55 -6.90 -6.02
CA ARG A 28 -4.96 -8.24 -6.48
C ARG A 28 -6.39 -8.56 -6.06
N PHE A 29 -6.72 -8.32 -4.80
CA PHE A 29 -8.08 -8.52 -4.27
C PHE A 29 -9.11 -7.72 -5.06
N CYS A 30 -8.86 -6.44 -5.32
CA CYS A 30 -9.77 -5.59 -6.09
C CYS A 30 -9.93 -6.07 -7.54
N ALA A 31 -8.83 -6.50 -8.17
CA ALA A 31 -8.87 -7.06 -9.52
C ALA A 31 -9.69 -8.36 -9.59
N ASP A 32 -9.50 -9.26 -8.62
CA ASP A 32 -10.25 -10.51 -8.55
C ASP A 32 -11.71 -10.26 -8.21
N LEU A 33 -12.01 -9.29 -7.33
CA LEU A 33 -13.37 -8.87 -7.00
C LEU A 33 -14.10 -8.26 -8.22
N ALA A 34 -13.42 -7.40 -8.98
CA ALA A 34 -13.99 -6.80 -10.20
C ALA A 34 -14.30 -7.88 -11.24
N ARG A 35 -13.36 -8.83 -11.43
CA ARG A 35 -13.59 -9.99 -12.33
C ARG A 35 -14.77 -10.85 -11.87
N TYR A 36 -14.87 -11.12 -10.58
CA TYR A 36 -16.00 -11.85 -10.01
C TYR A 36 -17.33 -11.11 -10.22
N CYS A 37 -17.37 -9.80 -10.00
CA CYS A 37 -18.56 -8.99 -10.26
C CYS A 37 -18.95 -9.05 -11.75
N GLN A 38 -17.99 -8.93 -12.66
CA GLN A 38 -18.20 -9.00 -14.10
C GLN A 38 -18.80 -10.35 -14.53
N GLN A 39 -18.32 -11.46 -13.97
CA GLN A 39 -18.87 -12.79 -14.23
C GLN A 39 -20.33 -12.94 -13.77
N HIS A 40 -20.78 -12.07 -12.84
CA HIS A 40 -22.16 -12.03 -12.37
C HIS A 40 -22.96 -10.85 -12.95
N ASN A 41 -22.53 -10.32 -14.10
CA ASN A 41 -23.15 -9.18 -14.79
C ASN A 41 -23.31 -7.93 -13.91
N ARG A 42 -22.37 -7.71 -13.00
CA ARG A 42 -22.27 -6.53 -12.15
C ARG A 42 -20.99 -5.76 -12.48
N LEU A 43 -21.08 -4.46 -12.51
CA LEU A 43 -19.91 -3.59 -12.64
C LEU A 43 -19.51 -3.11 -11.25
N LEU A 44 -18.20 -3.03 -11.01
CA LEU A 44 -17.60 -2.55 -9.77
C LEU A 44 -16.62 -1.42 -10.11
N ASP A 45 -16.78 -0.27 -9.47
CA ASP A 45 -15.80 0.81 -9.56
C ASP A 45 -14.72 0.62 -8.48
N VAL A 46 -13.46 0.67 -8.89
CA VAL A 46 -12.32 0.51 -7.97
C VAL A 46 -11.42 1.72 -8.11
N ILE A 47 -11.26 2.45 -7.01
CA ILE A 47 -10.53 3.72 -6.97
C ILE A 47 -9.39 3.59 -5.97
N PHE A 48 -8.14 3.76 -6.45
CA PHE A 48 -6.95 3.77 -5.62
C PHE A 48 -6.46 5.21 -5.41
N VAL A 49 -6.30 5.61 -4.16
CA VAL A 49 -5.74 6.91 -3.79
C VAL A 49 -4.50 6.68 -2.93
N ASN A 50 -3.35 7.17 -3.39
CA ASN A 50 -2.13 7.20 -2.59
C ASN A 50 -2.13 8.45 -1.70
N CYS A 51 -2.32 8.25 -0.38
CA CYS A 51 -2.41 9.32 0.60
C CYS A 51 -1.03 9.95 0.95
N ARG A 52 0.08 9.38 0.49
CA ARG A 52 1.40 10.05 0.56
C ARG A 52 1.48 11.19 -0.47
N ILE A 53 0.91 10.98 -1.66
CA ILE A 53 0.85 11.98 -2.74
C ILE A 53 -0.31 12.96 -2.49
N ARG A 54 -1.47 12.43 -2.16
CA ARG A 54 -2.70 13.19 -1.86
C ARG A 54 -2.92 13.20 -0.34
N ASN A 55 -2.16 14.01 0.36
CA ASN A 55 -2.11 14.02 1.84
C ASN A 55 -3.08 15.02 2.50
N THR A 56 -4.02 15.57 1.75
CA THR A 56 -5.07 16.49 2.22
C THR A 56 -6.46 15.95 1.89
N GLU A 57 -7.48 16.32 2.67
CA GLU A 57 -8.88 15.96 2.39
C GLU A 57 -9.28 16.36 0.98
N TYR A 58 -8.99 17.60 0.61
CA TYR A 58 -9.24 18.13 -0.73
C TYR A 58 -8.61 17.28 -1.83
N GLY A 59 -7.33 16.94 -1.68
CA GLY A 59 -6.60 16.16 -2.67
C GLY A 59 -7.14 14.74 -2.86
N VAL A 60 -7.56 14.09 -1.76
CA VAL A 60 -8.15 12.75 -1.80
C VAL A 60 -9.52 12.79 -2.50
N ILE A 61 -10.40 13.73 -2.11
CA ILE A 61 -11.73 13.83 -2.70
C ILE A 61 -11.63 14.18 -4.19
N LEU A 62 -10.74 15.09 -4.55
CA LEU A 62 -10.49 15.47 -5.94
C LEU A 62 -10.05 14.27 -6.79
N GLU A 63 -9.16 13.43 -6.29
CA GLU A 63 -8.73 12.22 -6.99
C GLU A 63 -9.89 11.23 -7.20
N ILE A 64 -10.74 11.06 -6.16
CA ILE A 64 -11.93 10.21 -6.27
C ILE A 64 -12.94 10.78 -7.27
N LEU A 65 -13.21 12.09 -7.21
CA LEU A 65 -14.14 12.74 -8.15
C LEU A 65 -13.68 12.64 -9.59
N ARG A 66 -12.38 12.77 -9.85
CA ARG A 66 -11.79 12.65 -11.20
C ARG A 66 -11.87 11.27 -11.80
N TYR A 67 -12.07 10.26 -10.98
CA TYR A 67 -12.39 8.93 -11.49
C TYR A 67 -13.75 8.92 -12.19
N PHE A 68 -14.74 9.65 -11.65
CA PHE A 68 -16.09 9.73 -12.21
C PHE A 68 -16.22 10.84 -13.26
N ASP A 69 -15.58 11.98 -13.03
CA ASP A 69 -15.56 13.14 -13.93
C ASP A 69 -14.13 13.64 -14.12
N ARG A 70 -13.53 13.25 -15.24
CA ARG A 70 -12.16 13.66 -15.59
C ARG A 70 -11.99 15.18 -15.75
N GLY A 71 -13.10 15.88 -16.02
CA GLY A 71 -13.13 17.35 -16.18
C GLY A 71 -13.35 18.11 -14.88
N PHE A 72 -13.46 17.44 -13.72
CA PHE A 72 -13.71 18.11 -12.46
C PHE A 72 -12.60 19.14 -12.14
N PRO A 73 -12.96 20.42 -11.85
CA PRO A 73 -11.99 21.51 -11.70
C PRO A 73 -11.06 21.30 -10.50
N ASP A 74 -9.82 21.79 -10.66
CA ASP A 74 -8.79 21.72 -9.62
C ASP A 74 -9.03 22.66 -8.45
N ARG A 75 -9.87 23.69 -8.62
CA ARG A 75 -10.12 24.74 -7.62
C ARG A 75 -11.54 25.28 -7.74
N GLY A 76 -11.99 25.93 -6.67
CA GLY A 76 -13.27 26.67 -6.68
C GLY A 76 -14.40 26.01 -5.89
N PHE A 77 -14.18 24.85 -5.30
CA PHE A 77 -15.17 24.15 -4.49
C PHE A 77 -14.67 24.00 -3.05
N ALA A 78 -15.59 24.13 -2.08
CA ALA A 78 -15.33 23.71 -0.72
C ALA A 78 -15.34 22.17 -0.59
N THR A 79 -14.65 21.63 0.41
CA THR A 79 -14.57 20.19 0.65
C THR A 79 -15.95 19.55 0.78
N ASP A 80 -16.89 20.22 1.46
CA ASP A 80 -18.27 19.73 1.63
C ASP A 80 -19.03 19.68 0.30
N GLU A 81 -18.86 20.68 -0.57
CA GLU A 81 -19.45 20.69 -1.91
C GLU A 81 -18.91 19.54 -2.78
N MET A 82 -17.64 19.23 -2.63
CA MET A 82 -17.01 18.11 -3.32
C MET A 82 -17.54 16.76 -2.80
N LEU A 83 -17.76 16.64 -1.50
CA LEU A 83 -18.38 15.43 -0.91
C LEU A 83 -19.82 15.25 -1.39
N ASP A 84 -20.59 16.31 -1.47
CA ASP A 84 -21.95 16.27 -2.02
C ASP A 84 -21.96 15.91 -3.52
N SER A 85 -20.96 16.40 -4.27
CA SER A 85 -20.76 15.99 -5.67
C SER A 85 -20.44 14.51 -5.76
N LEU A 86 -19.57 13.99 -4.89
CA LEU A 86 -19.23 12.56 -4.85
C LEU A 86 -20.47 11.71 -4.52
N LYS A 87 -21.31 12.12 -3.56
CA LYS A 87 -22.58 11.44 -3.25
C LYS A 87 -23.45 11.36 -4.50
N LYS A 88 -23.63 12.46 -5.20
CA LYS A 88 -24.43 12.50 -6.45
C LYS A 88 -23.90 11.56 -7.51
N HIS A 89 -22.57 11.50 -7.71
CA HIS A 89 -21.97 10.58 -8.68
C HIS A 89 -22.21 9.12 -8.32
N LEU A 90 -22.08 8.75 -7.03
CA LEU A 90 -22.35 7.38 -6.56
C LEU A 90 -23.82 7.00 -6.71
N GLU A 91 -24.74 7.91 -6.43
CA GLU A 91 -26.19 7.71 -6.62
C GLU A 91 -26.57 7.53 -8.09
N LEU A 92 -26.03 8.36 -8.97
CA LEU A 92 -26.32 8.33 -10.40
C LEU A 92 -25.78 7.05 -11.07
N ASN A 93 -24.56 6.65 -10.71
CA ASN A 93 -23.93 5.48 -11.29
C ASN A 93 -24.55 4.16 -10.87
N ARG A 94 -25.19 4.10 -9.70
CA ARG A 94 -25.83 2.90 -9.13
C ARG A 94 -24.93 1.66 -9.12
N ARG A 95 -23.62 1.86 -9.13
CA ARG A 95 -22.63 0.79 -9.11
C ARG A 95 -21.97 0.74 -7.74
N PRO A 96 -21.69 -0.45 -7.21
CA PRO A 96 -20.86 -0.54 -6.02
C PRO A 96 -19.45 -0.01 -6.32
N ALA A 97 -18.90 0.73 -5.38
CA ALA A 97 -17.55 1.26 -5.47
C ALA A 97 -16.68 0.78 -4.30
N VAL A 98 -15.41 0.53 -4.58
CA VAL A 98 -14.38 0.28 -3.58
C VAL A 98 -13.34 1.39 -3.67
N ILE A 99 -13.20 2.16 -2.61
CA ILE A 99 -12.13 3.15 -2.47
C ILE A 99 -11.02 2.52 -1.63
N VAL A 100 -9.80 2.53 -2.17
CA VAL A 100 -8.60 2.09 -1.47
C VAL A 100 -7.77 3.32 -1.13
N LEU A 101 -7.60 3.60 0.16
CA LEU A 101 -6.73 4.65 0.68
C LEU A 101 -5.40 3.99 1.07
N ASP A 102 -4.40 4.11 0.21
CA ASP A 102 -3.07 3.58 0.48
C ASP A 102 -2.23 4.61 1.24
N GLU A 103 -1.44 4.13 2.21
CA GLU A 103 -0.65 4.95 3.13
C GLU A 103 -1.51 6.01 3.87
N VAL A 104 -2.68 5.58 4.35
CA VAL A 104 -3.68 6.47 5.00
C VAL A 104 -3.15 7.16 6.26
N ASP A 105 -2.11 6.64 6.88
CA ASP A 105 -1.43 7.27 8.01
C ASP A 105 -0.87 8.66 7.67
N ASN A 106 -0.46 8.91 6.42
CA ASN A 106 -0.05 10.25 5.98
C ASN A 106 -1.22 11.25 5.99
N LEU A 107 -2.40 10.81 5.58
CA LEU A 107 -3.60 11.62 5.63
C LEU A 107 -4.04 11.91 7.08
N LEU A 108 -4.02 10.89 7.94
CA LEU A 108 -4.44 11.01 9.34
C LEU A 108 -3.50 11.90 10.18
N ARG A 109 -2.20 11.92 9.89
CA ARG A 109 -1.23 12.82 10.53
C ARG A 109 -1.49 14.29 10.22
N ASN A 110 -2.06 14.60 9.05
CA ASN A 110 -2.37 15.95 8.59
C ASN A 110 -3.75 16.44 9.06
N ASN A 111 -4.27 15.92 10.18
CA ASN A 111 -5.58 16.25 10.77
C ASN A 111 -6.81 15.97 9.88
N SER A 112 -6.65 15.17 8.85
CA SER A 112 -7.74 14.79 7.93
C SER A 112 -8.56 13.57 8.42
N ARG A 113 -8.74 13.45 9.73
CA ARG A 113 -9.52 12.38 10.37
C ARG A 113 -10.99 12.44 9.98
N ASN A 114 -11.48 13.66 9.78
CA ASN A 114 -12.88 13.91 9.46
C ASN A 114 -13.27 13.27 8.11
N LEU A 115 -12.40 13.34 7.09
CA LEU A 115 -12.66 12.73 5.80
C LEU A 115 -12.83 11.21 5.90
N VAL A 116 -11.93 10.54 6.64
CA VAL A 116 -12.00 9.08 6.82
C VAL A 116 -13.31 8.70 7.54
N TYR A 117 -13.69 9.46 8.55
CA TYR A 117 -14.98 9.30 9.23
C TYR A 117 -16.15 9.48 8.27
N GLN A 118 -16.19 10.56 7.51
CA GLN A 118 -17.24 10.84 6.52
C GLN A 118 -17.34 9.74 5.46
N LEU A 119 -16.21 9.33 4.85
CA LEU A 119 -16.20 8.26 3.85
C LEU A 119 -16.69 6.93 4.41
N SER A 120 -16.38 6.63 5.67
CA SER A 120 -16.83 5.39 6.31
C SER A 120 -18.33 5.33 6.53
N ARG A 121 -18.98 6.51 6.66
CA ARG A 121 -20.42 6.66 6.85
C ARG A 121 -21.20 6.98 5.59
N PHE A 122 -20.53 7.18 4.46
CA PHE A 122 -21.19 7.48 3.20
C PHE A 122 -22.32 6.50 2.86
N SER A 123 -22.12 5.22 3.19
CA SER A 123 -23.14 4.18 2.97
C SER A 123 -24.38 4.33 3.87
N GLU A 124 -24.29 5.07 4.97
CA GLU A 124 -25.43 5.33 5.87
C GLU A 124 -26.34 6.43 5.31
N ASP A 125 -25.74 7.40 4.60
CA ASP A 125 -26.43 8.58 4.04
C ASP A 125 -26.98 8.35 2.64
N LEU A 126 -26.57 7.29 1.96
CA LEU A 126 -27.01 6.97 0.59
C LEU A 126 -28.32 6.15 0.61
N PRO A 127 -29.26 6.43 -0.32
CA PRO A 127 -30.52 5.67 -0.43
C PRO A 127 -30.29 4.20 -0.71
N ASN A 128 -29.12 3.85 -1.25
CA ASN A 128 -28.71 2.49 -1.53
C ASN A 128 -27.40 2.17 -0.78
N PRO A 129 -27.48 1.59 0.43
CA PRO A 129 -26.32 1.41 1.31
C PRO A 129 -25.20 0.49 0.76
N SER A 130 -25.44 -0.12 -0.42
CA SER A 130 -24.51 -1.05 -1.05
C SER A 130 -23.44 -0.39 -1.91
N THR A 131 -23.35 0.94 -1.95
CA THR A 131 -22.59 1.60 -3.00
C THR A 131 -21.12 1.84 -2.66
N LEU A 132 -20.71 1.93 -1.40
CA LEU A 132 -19.33 2.27 -1.06
C LEU A 132 -18.71 1.35 -0.02
N SER A 133 -17.56 0.76 -0.37
CA SER A 133 -16.68 0.02 0.53
C SER A 133 -15.33 0.72 0.63
N LEU A 134 -14.72 0.71 1.80
CA LEU A 134 -13.46 1.39 2.06
C LEU A 134 -12.40 0.39 2.49
N ILE A 135 -11.26 0.37 1.80
CA ILE A 135 -10.06 -0.36 2.19
C ILE A 135 -9.00 0.65 2.57
N MET A 136 -8.50 0.57 3.79
CA MET A 136 -7.46 1.45 4.30
C MET A 136 -6.19 0.65 4.54
N ILE A 137 -5.06 1.17 4.03
CA ILE A 137 -3.75 0.54 4.15
C ILE A 137 -2.86 1.47 4.95
N SER A 138 -2.27 0.98 6.05
CA SER A 138 -1.38 1.72 6.93
C SER A 138 -0.17 0.90 7.35
N GLN A 139 0.93 1.59 7.65
CA GLN A 139 2.09 0.98 8.29
C GLN A 139 1.89 0.81 9.80
N PHE A 140 1.03 1.62 10.41
CA PHE A 140 0.79 1.67 11.85
C PHE A 140 -0.61 1.16 12.18
N SER A 141 -0.82 0.87 13.46
CA SER A 141 -2.16 0.60 13.96
C SER A 141 -3.03 1.85 13.83
N VAL A 142 -4.04 1.79 12.98
CA VAL A 142 -4.99 2.92 12.79
C VAL A 142 -5.77 3.20 14.07
N ALA A 143 -5.90 2.22 14.97
CA ALA A 143 -6.55 2.39 16.26
C ALA A 143 -5.90 3.47 17.14
N GLU A 144 -4.60 3.72 16.96
CA GLU A 144 -3.87 4.75 17.70
C GLU A 144 -4.03 6.15 17.10
N MET A 145 -4.55 6.23 15.87
CA MET A 145 -4.65 7.47 15.10
C MET A 145 -6.08 8.01 14.97
N LEU A 146 -7.09 7.18 15.25
CA LEU A 146 -8.50 7.53 15.17
C LEU A 146 -9.05 7.85 16.56
N ASP A 147 -10.05 8.73 16.62
CA ASP A 147 -10.84 9.01 17.82
C ASP A 147 -11.84 7.88 18.15
N GLU A 148 -12.43 7.91 19.34
CA GLU A 148 -13.37 6.87 19.78
C GLU A 148 -14.62 6.77 18.89
N ALA A 149 -15.09 7.90 18.33
CA ALA A 149 -16.25 7.93 17.45
C ALA A 149 -15.97 7.24 16.13
N SER A 150 -14.82 7.55 15.50
CA SER A 150 -14.35 6.86 14.31
C SER A 150 -14.08 5.39 14.59
N MET A 151 -13.45 5.06 15.72
CA MET A 151 -13.19 3.68 16.13
C MET A 151 -14.47 2.84 16.28
N SER A 152 -15.58 3.42 16.75
CA SER A 152 -16.85 2.70 16.87
C SER A 152 -17.40 2.24 15.51
N THR A 153 -17.22 3.06 14.49
CA THR A 153 -17.59 2.75 13.10
C THR A 153 -16.65 1.66 12.53
N PHE A 154 -15.37 1.73 12.85
CA PHE A 154 -14.36 0.79 12.36
C PHE A 154 -14.24 -0.52 13.17
N LYS A 155 -14.76 -0.61 14.39
CA LYS A 155 -14.84 -1.88 15.14
C LYS A 155 -15.55 -3.01 14.38
N ARG A 156 -16.35 -2.65 13.37
CA ARG A 156 -16.99 -3.59 12.43
C ARG A 156 -16.14 -3.87 11.19
N ALA A 157 -15.02 -3.17 11.00
CA ALA A 157 -14.14 -3.39 9.86
C ALA A 157 -13.31 -4.67 10.04
N ASN A 158 -13.09 -5.36 8.93
CA ASN A 158 -12.19 -6.52 8.91
C ASN A 158 -10.75 -6.03 9.00
N ALA A 159 -10.08 -6.26 10.12
CA ALA A 159 -8.68 -5.94 10.29
C ALA A 159 -7.81 -7.12 9.86
N VAL A 160 -6.92 -6.89 8.91
CA VAL A 160 -5.94 -7.87 8.43
C VAL A 160 -4.55 -7.34 8.75
N ARG A 161 -3.83 -8.08 9.57
CA ARG A 161 -2.45 -7.75 9.92
C ARG A 161 -1.49 -8.53 9.01
N PHE A 162 -0.61 -7.81 8.35
CA PHE A 162 0.47 -8.36 7.55
C PHE A 162 1.72 -8.45 8.42
N ASN A 163 2.16 -9.66 8.67
CA ASN A 163 3.40 -9.92 9.38
C ASN A 163 4.60 -9.72 8.45
N ARG A 164 5.79 -9.65 9.02
CA ARG A 164 7.03 -9.74 8.25
C ARG A 164 7.11 -11.11 7.59
N TYR A 165 7.65 -11.14 6.39
CA TYR A 165 7.90 -12.39 5.69
C TYR A 165 8.98 -13.21 6.38
N THR A 166 8.78 -14.52 6.40
CA THR A 166 9.81 -15.50 6.77
C THR A 166 10.78 -15.71 5.62
N GLU A 167 11.93 -16.33 5.91
CA GLU A 167 12.93 -16.72 4.88
C GLU A 167 12.30 -17.58 3.79
N ASP A 168 11.51 -18.58 4.16
CA ASP A 168 10.84 -19.47 3.20
C ASP A 168 9.84 -18.74 2.29
N GLU A 169 9.07 -17.78 2.85
CA GLU A 169 8.15 -16.97 2.06
C GLU A 169 8.89 -16.04 1.11
N LEU A 170 10.01 -15.44 1.55
CA LEU A 170 10.85 -14.62 0.70
C LEU A 170 11.49 -15.45 -0.42
N LEU A 171 11.96 -16.66 -0.13
CA LEU A 171 12.50 -17.57 -1.13
C LEU A 171 11.45 -17.89 -2.21
N GLN A 172 10.20 -18.14 -1.84
CA GLN A 172 9.13 -18.35 -2.80
C GLN A 172 8.88 -17.11 -3.67
N ILE A 173 8.92 -15.91 -3.08
CA ILE A 173 8.75 -14.64 -3.82
C ILE A 173 9.91 -14.44 -4.81
N ILE A 174 11.14 -14.65 -4.37
CA ILE A 174 12.35 -14.51 -5.22
C ILE A 174 12.29 -15.47 -6.40
N ASN A 175 12.01 -16.75 -6.14
CA ASN A 175 11.92 -17.76 -7.20
C ASN A 175 10.80 -17.43 -8.21
N ALA A 176 9.64 -16.96 -7.73
CA ALA A 176 8.56 -16.55 -8.61
C ALA A 176 8.95 -15.33 -9.48
N ARG A 177 9.68 -14.36 -8.91
CA ARG A 177 10.14 -13.18 -9.65
C ARG A 177 11.26 -13.51 -10.63
N ALA A 178 12.21 -14.35 -10.23
CA ALA A 178 13.27 -14.83 -11.12
C ALA A 178 12.69 -15.56 -12.32
N ALA A 179 11.73 -16.45 -12.12
CA ALA A 179 11.07 -17.18 -13.21
C ALA A 179 10.28 -16.27 -14.20
N GLU A 180 9.84 -15.08 -13.74
CA GLU A 180 9.15 -14.11 -14.60
C GLU A 180 10.11 -13.17 -15.35
N ALA A 181 11.29 -12.88 -14.77
CA ALA A 181 12.14 -11.77 -15.21
C ALA A 181 13.53 -12.18 -15.70
N LEU A 182 14.02 -13.35 -15.35
CA LEU A 182 15.37 -13.80 -15.69
C LEU A 182 15.34 -14.98 -16.67
N GLU A 183 16.40 -15.13 -17.45
CA GLU A 183 16.62 -16.32 -18.26
C GLU A 183 16.79 -17.57 -17.37
N PRO A 184 16.46 -18.78 -17.89
CA PRO A 184 16.67 -20.02 -17.16
C PRO A 184 18.12 -20.16 -16.67
N ASP A 185 18.28 -20.67 -15.45
CA ASP A 185 19.55 -20.92 -14.79
C ASP A 185 20.42 -19.70 -14.43
N THR A 186 19.94 -18.47 -14.66
CA THR A 186 20.62 -17.24 -14.21
C THR A 186 20.70 -17.14 -12.69
N LEU A 187 19.68 -17.60 -11.97
CA LEU A 187 19.63 -17.64 -10.50
C LEU A 187 19.52 -19.10 -10.04
N LEU A 188 20.56 -19.61 -9.40
CA LEU A 188 20.56 -20.97 -8.85
C LEU A 188 19.93 -21.01 -7.45
N PRO A 189 19.48 -22.20 -6.98
CA PRO A 189 18.83 -22.31 -5.67
C PRO A 189 19.64 -21.82 -4.46
N PRO A 190 20.98 -22.03 -4.39
CA PRO A 190 21.79 -21.49 -3.28
C PRO A 190 21.82 -19.96 -3.25
N GLU A 191 21.89 -19.30 -4.40
CA GLU A 191 21.91 -17.85 -4.55
C GLU A 191 20.54 -17.25 -4.17
N ALA A 192 19.45 -17.88 -4.60
CA ALA A 192 18.09 -17.50 -4.19
C ALA A 192 17.92 -17.58 -2.66
N ALA A 193 18.42 -18.65 -2.05
CA ALA A 193 18.39 -18.81 -0.59
C ALA A 193 19.24 -17.75 0.13
N MET A 194 20.37 -17.35 -0.45
CA MET A 194 21.22 -16.30 0.11
C MET A 194 20.52 -14.93 0.13
N ILE A 195 19.83 -14.57 -0.95
CA ILE A 195 19.00 -13.33 -1.02
C ILE A 195 17.89 -13.40 0.01
N ALA A 196 17.15 -14.53 0.08
CA ALA A 196 16.05 -14.71 1.03
C ALA A 196 16.52 -14.55 2.47
N LYS A 197 17.65 -15.14 2.84
CA LYS A 197 18.24 -15.06 4.17
C LYS A 197 18.62 -13.62 4.55
N GLN A 198 19.25 -12.87 3.65
CA GLN A 198 19.57 -11.45 3.89
C GLN A 198 18.31 -10.60 4.10
N ALA A 199 17.30 -10.83 3.27
CA ALA A 199 16.05 -10.06 3.35
C ALA A 199 15.18 -10.46 4.55
N ALA A 200 15.32 -11.67 5.08
CA ALA A 200 14.58 -12.15 6.25
C ALA A 200 14.87 -11.37 7.53
N GLU A 201 16.05 -10.77 7.66
CA GLU A 201 16.39 -9.88 8.78
C GLU A 201 15.41 -8.71 8.88
N TYR A 202 14.93 -8.21 7.76
CA TYR A 202 13.95 -7.12 7.64
C TYR A 202 12.52 -7.63 7.44
N GLY A 203 12.36 -8.85 6.92
CA GLY A 203 11.08 -9.44 6.52
C GLY A 203 10.36 -8.62 5.45
N ASP A 204 11.13 -7.98 4.55
CA ASP A 204 10.69 -7.06 3.52
C ASP A 204 10.91 -7.65 2.12
N ALA A 205 9.82 -7.93 1.42
CA ALA A 205 9.89 -8.49 0.06
C ALA A 205 10.42 -7.48 -0.98
N ARG A 206 10.26 -6.16 -0.75
CA ARG A 206 10.86 -5.14 -1.63
C ARG A 206 12.37 -5.21 -1.58
N PHE A 207 12.91 -5.29 -0.36
CA PHE A 207 14.34 -5.42 -0.14
C PHE A 207 14.90 -6.66 -0.85
N ALA A 208 14.20 -7.80 -0.75
CA ALA A 208 14.58 -9.03 -1.44
C ALA A 208 14.61 -8.87 -2.97
N ILE A 209 13.57 -8.26 -3.53
CA ILE A 209 13.45 -8.04 -4.99
C ILE A 209 14.52 -7.06 -5.47
N GLU A 210 14.82 -6.01 -4.70
CA GLU A 210 15.83 -5.02 -5.05
C GLU A 210 17.25 -5.60 -5.04
N ILE A 211 17.56 -6.52 -4.09
CA ILE A 211 18.82 -7.27 -4.12
C ILE A 211 18.89 -8.13 -5.38
N LEU A 212 17.82 -8.84 -5.72
CA LEU A 212 17.75 -9.67 -6.93
C LEU A 212 17.98 -8.84 -8.19
N GLU A 213 17.31 -7.70 -8.32
CA GLU A 213 17.42 -6.78 -9.46
C GLU A 213 18.87 -6.28 -9.64
N ARG A 214 19.49 -5.79 -8.54
CA ARG A 214 20.87 -5.31 -8.59
C ARG A 214 21.89 -6.39 -8.87
N ALA A 215 21.73 -7.56 -8.24
CA ALA A 215 22.61 -8.70 -8.51
C ALA A 215 22.51 -9.16 -9.97
N ALA A 216 21.30 -9.20 -10.54
CA ALA A 216 21.10 -9.51 -11.96
C ALA A 216 21.75 -8.46 -12.86
N SER A 217 21.61 -7.16 -12.54
CA SER A 217 22.25 -6.09 -13.33
C SER A 217 23.78 -6.15 -13.31
N VAL A 218 24.38 -6.62 -12.21
CA VAL A 218 25.83 -6.86 -12.16
C VAL A 218 26.20 -8.05 -13.02
N ALA A 219 25.48 -9.17 -12.88
CA ALA A 219 25.72 -10.39 -13.64
C ALA A 219 25.60 -10.20 -15.17
N GLU A 220 24.70 -9.33 -15.64
CA GLU A 220 24.59 -8.97 -17.07
C GLU A 220 25.87 -8.38 -17.67
N THR A 221 26.75 -7.82 -16.86
CA THR A 221 28.03 -7.26 -17.30
C THR A 221 29.14 -8.32 -17.39
N GLU A 222 28.91 -9.51 -16.86
CA GLU A 222 29.87 -10.62 -16.84
C GLU A 222 29.66 -11.60 -18.01
N PRO A 223 30.73 -12.26 -18.49
CA PRO A 223 30.63 -13.16 -19.65
C PRO A 223 29.71 -14.37 -19.45
N GLU A 224 29.55 -14.81 -18.19
CA GLU A 224 28.75 -16.00 -17.86
C GLU A 224 27.29 -15.65 -17.61
N GLY A 225 26.98 -14.40 -17.28
CA GLY A 225 25.61 -13.88 -17.08
C GLY A 225 24.85 -14.49 -15.90
N ASN A 226 25.52 -15.29 -15.05
CA ASN A 226 24.93 -15.95 -13.89
C ASN A 226 25.16 -15.14 -12.61
N ILE A 227 24.13 -15.05 -11.78
CA ILE A 227 24.24 -14.37 -10.48
C ILE A 227 25.14 -15.20 -9.55
N CYS A 228 26.24 -14.60 -9.11
CA CYS A 228 27.17 -15.23 -8.17
C CYS A 228 26.98 -14.71 -6.73
N PRO A 229 27.52 -15.40 -5.70
CA PRO A 229 27.42 -14.95 -4.31
C PRO A 229 28.02 -13.56 -4.04
N ASP A 230 29.02 -13.14 -4.80
CA ASP A 230 29.65 -11.82 -4.63
C ASP A 230 28.78 -10.69 -5.17
N ASP A 231 28.02 -10.94 -6.26
CA ASP A 231 27.02 -9.99 -6.76
C ASP A 231 25.94 -9.72 -5.72
N ILE A 232 25.48 -10.80 -5.06
CA ILE A 232 24.47 -10.70 -4.00
C ILE A 232 24.99 -9.92 -2.79
N ARG A 233 26.25 -10.13 -2.36
CA ARG A 233 26.86 -9.38 -1.26
C ARG A 233 26.99 -7.90 -1.60
N THR A 234 27.45 -7.62 -2.81
CA THR A 234 27.61 -6.24 -3.31
C THR A 234 26.25 -5.55 -3.42
N ALA A 235 25.27 -6.20 -4.03
CA ALA A 235 23.91 -5.71 -4.15
C ALA A 235 23.28 -5.47 -2.77
N GLY A 236 23.37 -6.42 -1.85
CA GLY A 236 22.81 -6.31 -0.50
C GLY A 236 23.39 -5.13 0.27
N SER A 237 24.70 -4.92 0.21
CA SER A 237 25.37 -3.78 0.86
C SER A 237 24.91 -2.44 0.29
N SER A 238 24.73 -2.33 -1.03
CA SER A 238 24.28 -1.14 -1.72
C SER A 238 22.81 -0.82 -1.38
N VAL A 239 21.91 -1.81 -1.47
CA VAL A 239 20.49 -1.65 -1.12
C VAL A 239 20.32 -1.23 0.33
N TYR A 240 21.12 -1.81 1.25
CA TYR A 240 21.09 -1.44 2.66
C TYR A 240 21.47 0.02 2.88
N SER A 241 22.51 0.51 2.20
CA SER A 241 22.95 1.91 2.27
C SER A 241 21.82 2.84 1.83
N ASP A 242 21.23 2.61 0.67
CA ASP A 242 20.18 3.46 0.11
C ASP A 242 18.91 3.48 0.96
N VAL A 243 18.48 2.33 1.49
CA VAL A 243 17.33 2.26 2.42
C VAL A 243 17.61 3.01 3.72
N SER A 244 18.86 2.98 4.20
CA SER A 244 19.26 3.69 5.42
C SER A 244 19.31 5.19 5.20
N GLU A 245 19.85 5.67 4.08
CA GLU A 245 19.88 7.08 3.70
C GLU A 245 18.48 7.64 3.52
N ALA A 246 17.61 6.95 2.78
CA ALA A 246 16.21 7.35 2.60
C ALA A 246 15.46 7.47 3.94
N LYS A 247 15.69 6.56 4.88
CA LYS A 247 15.11 6.64 6.24
C LYS A 247 15.64 7.84 7.04
N LEU A 248 16.91 8.20 6.85
CA LEU A 248 17.49 9.39 7.47
C LEU A 248 16.90 10.67 6.89
N ASP A 249 16.66 10.69 5.59
CA ASP A 249 16.07 11.83 4.90
C ASP A 249 14.60 12.07 5.25
N ASP A 250 13.85 11.03 5.58
CA ASP A 250 12.47 11.13 6.07
C ASP A 250 12.35 11.64 7.52
N LEU A 251 13.48 11.80 8.25
CA LEU A 251 13.46 12.33 9.61
C LEU A 251 13.40 13.86 9.62
N ASP A 252 12.60 14.41 10.53
CA ASP A 252 12.62 15.84 10.84
C ASP A 252 13.95 16.26 11.50
N ASP A 253 14.25 17.56 11.49
CA ASP A 253 15.51 18.10 12.01
C ASP A 253 15.79 17.74 13.47
N ASN A 254 14.76 17.67 14.31
CA ASN A 254 14.91 17.30 15.72
C ASN A 254 15.32 15.83 15.88
N ARG A 255 14.72 14.95 15.09
CA ARG A 255 15.07 13.51 15.10
C ARG A 255 16.45 13.27 14.51
N ARG A 256 16.83 14.00 13.44
CA ARG A 256 18.19 13.97 12.88
C ARG A 256 19.24 14.42 13.90
N LEU A 257 18.98 15.51 14.63
CA LEU A 257 19.86 16.00 15.70
C LEU A 257 19.98 15.00 16.85
N ALA A 258 18.86 14.40 17.29
CA ALA A 258 18.88 13.37 18.31
C ALA A 258 19.71 12.16 17.89
N LEU A 259 19.53 11.68 16.65
CA LEU A 259 20.29 10.56 16.10
C LEU A 259 21.78 10.88 16.01
N LEU A 260 22.13 12.09 15.58
CA LEU A 260 23.52 12.56 15.53
C LEU A 260 24.17 12.61 16.92
N ALA A 261 23.42 13.06 17.93
CA ALA A 261 23.91 13.08 19.33
C ALA A 261 24.17 11.65 19.85
N ILE A 262 23.26 10.71 19.57
CA ILE A 262 23.43 9.29 19.94
C ILE A 262 24.64 8.70 19.21
N ALA A 263 24.77 8.92 17.91
CA ALA A 263 25.89 8.40 17.11
C ALA A 263 27.25 8.92 17.61
N ARG A 264 27.32 10.18 18.04
CA ARG A 264 28.54 10.75 18.67
C ARG A 264 28.84 10.11 20.03
N ALA A 265 27.81 9.92 20.88
CA ALA A 265 28.00 9.32 22.20
C ALA A 265 28.39 7.82 22.15
N ILE A 266 28.15 7.13 21.06
CA ILE A 266 28.58 5.73 20.85
C ILE A 266 30.00 5.66 20.29
N LYS A 267 30.48 6.71 19.61
CA LYS A 267 31.78 6.74 18.96
C LYS A 267 32.90 7.15 19.92
N ASP A 268 32.58 7.88 21.00
CA ASP A 268 33.46 8.27 22.10
C ASP A 268 33.49 7.15 23.17
#